data_b7af79a6556ba7c2465b7ef0e1098b35
#
_entry.id   b7af79a6556ba7c2465b7ef0e1098b35
#
_cell.length_a   1.000
_cell.length_b   1.000
_cell.length_c   1.000
_cell.angle_alpha   90.00
_cell.angle_beta   90.00
_cell.angle_gamma   90.00
#
_symmetry.space_group_name_H-M   'P 1'
#
loop_
_entity.id
_entity.type
_entity.pdbx_description
1 polymer ?
#
loop_
_entity_poly.entity_id
_entity_poly.type
_entity_poly.pdbx_seq_one_letter_code
_entity_poly.pdbx_strand_id
1 'polypeptide(L)'
;YIHEPHRIFACDPDGQLLAEITFPFSASEVVNINHTYVHPALRGQQIADTLIRLALADIRAQGWRYTPTCAFAVRWLARHPDES
;
A
#
# COMPACT_ATOMS: atom_id res chain seq x y z
N TYR A 1 10.36 -6.50 -2.57
CA TYR A 1 8.89 -6.37 -2.64
C TYR A 1 8.37 -7.04 -3.91
N ILE A 2 7.29 -7.79 -3.77
CA ILE A 2 6.62 -8.44 -4.90
C ILE A 2 5.40 -7.61 -5.27
N HIS A 3 5.28 -7.24 -6.55
CA HIS A 3 4.18 -6.44 -7.07
C HIS A 3 3.20 -7.33 -7.82
N GLU A 4 1.96 -7.35 -7.35
CA GLU A 4 0.81 -7.93 -8.06
C GLU A 4 -0.11 -6.77 -8.49
N PRO A 5 -1.11 -6.99 -9.38
CA PRO A 5 -1.91 -5.87 -9.88
C PRO A 5 -2.59 -5.02 -8.80
N HIS A 6 -2.98 -5.62 -7.68
CA HIS A 6 -3.67 -4.92 -6.60
C HIS A 6 -3.08 -5.20 -5.22
N ARG A 7 -1.79 -5.58 -5.19
CA ARG A 7 -1.13 -5.97 -3.96
C ARG A 7 0.39 -5.83 -4.09
N ILE A 8 1.02 -5.29 -3.05
CA ILE A 8 2.48 -5.29 -2.93
C ILE A 8 2.81 -5.91 -1.59
N PHE A 9 3.73 -6.86 -1.56
CA PHE A 9 4.04 -7.56 -0.33
C PHE A 9 5.49 -8.03 -0.31
N ALA A 10 5.96 -8.41 0.88
CA ALA A 10 7.26 -9.03 1.09
C ALA A 10 7.12 -10.15 2.10
N CYS A 11 7.82 -11.25 1.85
CA CYS A 11 7.89 -12.40 2.74
C CYS A 11 9.35 -12.70 3.08
N ASP A 12 9.57 -13.38 4.21
CA ASP A 12 10.89 -13.88 4.55
C ASP A 12 11.17 -15.20 3.80
N PRO A 13 12.39 -15.76 3.90
CA PRO A 13 12.72 -17.02 3.22
C PRO A 13 11.85 -18.21 3.62
N ASP A 14 11.24 -18.16 4.80
CA ASP A 14 10.33 -19.20 5.28
C ASP A 14 8.90 -19.02 4.80
N GLY A 15 8.62 -17.96 4.03
CA GLY A 15 7.30 -17.67 3.52
C GLY A 15 6.41 -16.86 4.47
N GLN A 16 6.95 -16.41 5.60
CA GLN A 16 6.19 -15.57 6.52
C GLN A 16 5.99 -14.17 5.93
N LEU A 17 4.75 -13.68 5.95
CA LEU A 17 4.43 -12.34 5.46
C LEU A 17 5.06 -11.28 6.36
N LEU A 18 5.87 -10.41 5.79
CA LEU A 18 6.55 -9.34 6.51
C LEU A 18 5.84 -8.01 6.34
N ALA A 19 5.29 -7.75 5.17
CA ALA A 19 4.64 -6.49 4.87
C ALA A 19 3.66 -6.67 3.71
N GLU A 20 2.58 -5.92 3.70
CA GLU A 20 1.58 -6.02 2.65
C GLU A 20 0.76 -4.73 2.56
N ILE A 21 0.45 -4.33 1.34
CA ILE A 21 -0.57 -3.31 1.08
C ILE A 21 -1.45 -3.81 -0.05
N THR A 22 -2.77 -3.64 0.08
CA THR A 22 -3.74 -4.06 -0.94
C THR A 22 -4.56 -2.87 -1.40
N PHE A 23 -4.92 -2.88 -2.68
CA PHE A 23 -5.70 -1.81 -3.29
C PHE A 23 -6.59 -2.38 -4.40
N PRO A 24 -7.62 -3.19 -4.03
CA PRO A 24 -8.54 -3.76 -5.01
C PRO A 24 -9.42 -2.69 -5.66
N PHE A 25 -10.00 -3.01 -6.81
CA PHE A 25 -10.98 -2.13 -7.43
C PHE A 25 -12.20 -1.97 -6.53
N SER A 26 -12.65 -0.72 -6.38
CA SER A 26 -13.93 -0.39 -5.75
C SER A 26 -14.95 0.08 -6.78
N ALA A 27 -14.47 0.54 -7.94
CA ALA A 27 -15.29 0.97 -9.07
C ALA A 27 -14.41 0.91 -10.32
N SER A 28 -14.97 1.25 -11.49
CA SER A 28 -14.20 1.27 -12.73
C SER A 28 -13.02 2.25 -12.61
N GLU A 29 -11.81 1.74 -12.77
CA GLU A 29 -10.56 2.50 -12.72
C GLU A 29 -10.31 3.22 -11.37
N VAL A 30 -11.01 2.82 -10.32
CA VAL A 30 -10.82 3.33 -8.96
C VAL A 30 -10.44 2.18 -8.05
N VAL A 31 -9.30 2.29 -7.38
CA VAL A 31 -8.85 1.31 -6.40
C VAL A 31 -9.05 1.84 -5.00
N ASN A 32 -9.25 0.93 -4.05
CA ASN A 32 -9.40 1.25 -2.63
C ASN A 32 -8.17 0.74 -1.87
N ILE A 33 -7.39 1.67 -1.33
CA ILE A 33 -6.27 1.31 -0.45
C ILE A 33 -6.89 0.93 0.89
N ASN A 34 -7.17 -0.37 1.07
CA ASN A 34 -8.03 -0.85 2.15
C ASN A 34 -7.29 -1.60 3.26
N HIS A 35 -6.02 -1.94 3.07
CA HIS A 35 -5.30 -2.74 4.03
C HIS A 35 -3.79 -2.52 3.93
N THR A 36 -3.16 -2.33 5.08
CA THR A 36 -1.70 -2.23 5.21
C THR A 36 -1.27 -3.04 6.42
N TYR A 37 -0.25 -3.87 6.26
CA TYR A 37 0.28 -4.71 7.32
C TYR A 37 1.80 -4.62 7.34
N VAL A 38 2.37 -4.52 8.53
CA VAL A 38 3.81 -4.64 8.77
C VAL A 38 4.02 -5.56 9.96
N HIS A 39 4.86 -6.58 9.78
CA HIS A 39 5.20 -7.51 10.85
C HIS A 39 5.75 -6.73 12.06
N PRO A 40 5.35 -7.08 13.30
CA PRO A 40 5.78 -6.33 14.50
C PRO A 40 7.29 -6.15 14.63
N ALA A 41 8.09 -7.13 14.19
CA ALA A 41 9.54 -7.04 14.25
C ALA A 41 10.13 -5.97 13.33
N LEU A 42 9.37 -5.51 12.33
CA LEU A 42 9.81 -4.51 11.36
C LEU A 42 9.21 -3.12 11.60
N ARG A 43 8.37 -2.97 12.61
CA ARG A 43 7.77 -1.68 12.91
C ARG A 43 8.82 -0.69 13.34
N GLY A 44 8.63 0.59 12.97
CA GLY A 44 9.60 1.63 13.25
C GLY A 44 10.69 1.78 12.20
N GLN A 45 10.67 0.96 11.15
CA GLN A 45 11.66 1.02 10.06
C GLN A 45 11.08 1.67 8.79
N GLN A 46 9.96 2.36 8.91
CA GLN A 46 9.30 3.07 7.81
C GLN A 46 8.87 2.15 6.66
N ILE A 47 8.61 0.88 6.95
CA ILE A 47 8.19 -0.09 5.94
C ILE A 47 6.81 0.28 5.38
N ALA A 48 5.87 0.70 6.24
CA ALA A 48 4.55 1.11 5.80
C ALA A 48 4.61 2.35 4.89
N ASP A 49 5.50 3.30 5.18
CA ASP A 49 5.73 4.45 4.31
C ASP A 49 6.20 4.01 2.93
N THR A 50 7.15 3.08 2.86
CA THR A 50 7.64 2.52 1.61
C THR A 50 6.51 1.83 0.84
N LEU A 51 5.70 1.03 1.52
CA LEU A 51 4.58 0.32 0.89
C LEU A 51 3.60 1.27 0.21
N ILE A 52 3.18 2.34 0.90
CA ILE A 52 2.20 3.24 0.32
C ILE A 52 2.79 4.04 -0.84
N ARG A 53 4.07 4.41 -0.78
CA ARG A 53 4.74 5.08 -1.90
C ARG A 53 4.82 4.18 -3.13
N LEU A 54 5.14 2.90 -2.94
CA LEU A 54 5.16 1.93 -4.03
C LEU A 54 3.77 1.70 -4.61
N ALA A 55 2.75 1.61 -3.75
CA ALA A 55 1.37 1.44 -4.19
C ALA A 55 0.90 2.64 -5.02
N LEU A 56 1.18 3.85 -4.58
CA LEU A 56 0.82 5.06 -5.33
C LEU A 56 1.52 5.11 -6.68
N ALA A 57 2.79 4.69 -6.75
CA ALA A 57 3.51 4.63 -8.01
C ALA A 57 2.86 3.64 -8.98
N ASP A 58 2.49 2.46 -8.51
CA ASP A 58 1.81 1.46 -9.34
C ASP A 58 0.44 1.94 -9.80
N ILE A 59 -0.32 2.57 -8.91
CA ILE A 59 -1.64 3.13 -9.22
C ILE A 59 -1.52 4.20 -10.31
N ARG A 60 -0.54 5.10 -10.19
CA ARG A 60 -0.31 6.15 -11.19
C ARG A 60 0.12 5.56 -12.53
N ALA A 61 0.97 4.53 -12.51
CA ALA A 61 1.44 3.88 -13.72
C ALA A 61 0.28 3.24 -14.50
N GLN A 62 -0.75 2.78 -13.81
CA GLN A 62 -1.95 2.22 -14.43
C GLN A 62 -2.97 3.27 -14.85
N GLY A 63 -2.80 4.51 -14.42
CA GLY A 63 -3.77 5.57 -14.69
C GLY A 63 -5.03 5.47 -13.85
N TRP A 64 -4.99 4.73 -12.74
CA TRP A 64 -6.14 4.57 -11.84
C TRP A 64 -6.24 5.74 -10.87
N ARG A 65 -7.47 5.96 -10.38
CA ARG A 65 -7.73 6.80 -9.22
C ARG A 65 -7.78 5.93 -7.98
N TYR A 66 -7.71 6.55 -6.81
CA TYR A 66 -7.74 5.78 -5.56
C TYR A 66 -8.56 6.46 -4.49
N THR A 67 -9.08 5.66 -3.58
CA THR A 67 -9.80 6.08 -2.37
C THR A 67 -9.20 5.33 -1.19
N PRO A 68 -8.72 5.99 -0.14
CA PRO A 68 -8.21 5.28 1.03
C PRO A 68 -9.33 5.00 2.02
N THR A 69 -9.40 3.76 2.53
CA THR A 69 -10.28 3.41 3.67
C THR A 69 -9.48 2.79 4.82
N CYS A 70 -8.25 2.34 4.57
CA CYS A 70 -7.34 1.94 5.63
C CYS A 70 -6.95 3.17 6.47
N ALA A 71 -7.08 3.08 7.78
CA ALA A 71 -6.77 4.20 8.68
C ALA A 71 -5.35 4.74 8.48
N PHE A 72 -4.37 3.86 8.27
CA PHE A 72 -3.01 4.27 7.99
C PHE A 72 -2.92 5.09 6.71
N ALA A 73 -3.54 4.62 5.63
CA ALA A 73 -3.50 5.32 4.34
C ALA A 73 -4.17 6.68 4.42
N VAL A 74 -5.30 6.76 5.10
CA VAL A 74 -6.02 8.03 5.30
C VAL A 74 -5.11 9.04 6.01
N ARG A 75 -4.46 8.63 7.09
CA ARG A 75 -3.57 9.52 7.85
C ARG A 75 -2.33 9.89 7.07
N TRP A 76 -1.74 8.92 6.36
CA TRP A 76 -0.53 9.16 5.58
C TRP A 76 -0.77 10.20 4.48
N LEU A 77 -1.87 10.03 3.73
CA LEU A 77 -2.21 10.95 2.64
C LEU A 77 -2.53 12.35 3.17
N ALA A 78 -3.13 12.47 4.34
CA ALA A 78 -3.38 13.77 4.97
C ALA A 78 -2.09 14.49 5.33
N ARG A 79 -1.03 13.75 5.65
CA ARG A 79 0.29 14.31 6.00
C ARG A 79 1.17 14.55 4.78
N HIS A 80 0.81 14.00 3.62
CA HIS A 80 1.60 14.08 2.39
C HIS A 80 0.73 14.56 1.23
N PRO A 81 0.16 15.79 1.33
CA PRO A 81 -0.76 16.28 0.28
C PRO A 81 -0.09 16.39 -1.10
N ASP A 82 1.23 16.60 -1.15
CA ASP A 82 1.95 16.70 -2.41
C ASP A 82 2.09 15.36 -3.13
N GLU A 83 1.82 14.26 -2.44
CA GLU A 83 1.95 12.91 -2.98
C GLU A 83 0.60 12.23 -3.20
N SER A 84 -0.47 12.90 -2.84
CA SER A 84 -1.83 12.35 -3.01
C SER A 84 -2.44 12.70 -4.37
#